data_ae0faaa1a218be142b9ce5ede36fecd2
#
_entry.id   ae0faaa1a218be142b9ce5ede36fecd2
#
_cell.length_a   1.000
_cell.length_b   1.000
_cell.length_c   1.000
_cell.angle_alpha   90.00
_cell.angle_beta   90.00
_cell.angle_gamma   90.00
#
_symmetry.space_group_name_H-M   'P 1'
#
loop_
_entity.id
_entity.type
_entity.pdbx_description
1 polymer ?
#
loop_
_entity_poly.entity_id
_entity_poly.type
_entity_poly.pdbx_seq_one_letter_code
_entity_poly.pdbx_strand_id
1 'polypeptide(L)'
;MIALGVMASVWLAGRRMEKRGVGTRDDMGSIAMIAVPVGIVGARLYHVATDWQRFENNLGAIVQVWKGGLGIWGGIALGTVAGVWFAKRKGLSVGLLLTCVAPALPLAQAIGRWGNWFNQELFGRPTTLPWALEVSASTAKAAGYAAGTTFHPTFLYESVACGALCVALIFLDKKVPMRPGRLFCFYTAGYTLFRFFIEGIRIDEAHLVGGLRLNQWVSLVVFGASVLLIIATRQQDLQESSD
;
A
#
# COMPACT_ATOMS: atom_id res chain seq x y z
N MET A 1 9.65 10.62 -4.03
CA MET A 1 9.30 9.20 -4.23
C MET A 1 7.80 8.95 -4.37
N ILE A 2 6.95 9.51 -3.51
CA ILE A 2 5.49 9.31 -3.58
C ILE A 2 4.92 9.71 -4.95
N ALA A 3 5.23 10.91 -5.44
CA ALA A 3 4.75 11.38 -6.75
C ALA A 3 5.18 10.44 -7.90
N LEU A 4 6.44 9.97 -7.90
CA LEU A 4 6.93 8.99 -8.88
C LEU A 4 6.15 7.67 -8.81
N GLY A 5 5.88 7.18 -7.60
CA GLY A 5 5.08 5.98 -7.38
C GLY A 5 3.66 6.13 -7.93
N VAL A 6 3.01 7.27 -7.65
CA VAL A 6 1.68 7.58 -8.18
C VAL A 6 1.69 7.65 -9.71
N MET A 7 2.63 8.37 -10.31
CA MET A 7 2.74 8.48 -11.77
C MET A 7 2.95 7.11 -12.44
N ALA A 8 3.88 6.30 -11.91
CA ALA A 8 4.16 4.96 -12.42
C ALA A 8 2.93 4.03 -12.30
N SER A 9 2.21 4.10 -11.18
CA SER A 9 1.02 3.27 -10.96
C SER A 9 -0.14 3.70 -11.87
N VAL A 10 -0.38 4.99 -12.02
CA VAL A 10 -1.40 5.54 -12.93
C VAL A 10 -1.10 5.16 -14.38
N TRP A 11 0.15 5.30 -14.80
CA TRP A 11 0.59 4.86 -16.12
C TRP A 11 0.35 3.37 -16.35
N LEU A 12 0.77 2.51 -15.41
CA LEU A 12 0.60 1.07 -15.54
C LEU A 12 -0.87 0.66 -15.54
N ALA A 13 -1.66 1.18 -14.61
CA ALA A 13 -3.09 0.89 -14.51
C ALA A 13 -3.85 1.40 -15.76
N GLY A 14 -3.59 2.62 -16.20
CA GLY A 14 -4.22 3.20 -17.39
C GLY A 14 -3.91 2.41 -18.67
N ARG A 15 -2.63 2.00 -18.84
CA ARG A 15 -2.24 1.13 -19.96
C ARG A 15 -2.93 -0.24 -19.94
N ARG A 16 -3.20 -0.76 -18.74
CA ARG A 16 -3.94 -2.03 -18.59
C ARG A 16 -5.43 -1.86 -18.83
N MET A 17 -6.03 -0.74 -18.43
CA MET A 17 -7.42 -0.39 -18.73
C MET A 17 -7.65 -0.30 -20.24
N GLU A 18 -6.78 0.42 -20.93
CA GLU A 18 -6.85 0.59 -22.38
C GLU A 18 -6.73 -0.76 -23.12
N LYS A 19 -5.75 -1.60 -22.75
CA LYS A 19 -5.58 -2.93 -23.35
C LYS A 19 -6.75 -3.89 -23.12
N ARG A 20 -7.55 -3.67 -22.07
CA ARG A 20 -8.70 -4.51 -21.72
C ARG A 20 -10.03 -3.93 -22.21
N GLY A 21 -10.02 -2.77 -22.86
CA GLY A 21 -11.24 -2.08 -23.26
C GLY A 21 -12.13 -1.63 -22.10
N VAL A 22 -11.55 -1.44 -20.90
CA VAL A 22 -12.29 -1.04 -19.69
C VAL A 22 -12.48 0.48 -19.62
N GLY A 23 -11.58 1.23 -20.24
CA GLY A 23 -11.52 2.68 -20.25
C GLY A 23 -10.20 3.16 -20.84
N THR A 24 -9.95 4.45 -20.78
CA THR A 24 -8.77 5.10 -21.32
C THR A 24 -7.71 5.36 -20.25
N ARG A 25 -6.50 5.77 -20.66
CA ARG A 25 -5.46 6.28 -19.72
C ARG A 25 -5.91 7.55 -19.05
N ASP A 26 -6.66 8.40 -19.76
CA ASP A 26 -7.19 9.66 -19.22
C ASP A 26 -8.26 9.40 -18.15
N ASP A 27 -9.04 8.32 -18.28
CA ASP A 27 -9.97 7.89 -17.24
C ASP A 27 -9.23 7.52 -15.96
N MET A 28 -8.13 6.75 -16.08
CA MET A 28 -7.29 6.41 -14.90
C MET A 28 -6.65 7.66 -14.31
N GLY A 29 -6.16 8.57 -15.14
CA GLY A 29 -5.64 9.86 -14.71
C GLY A 29 -6.69 10.67 -13.94
N SER A 30 -7.89 10.76 -14.46
CA SER A 30 -9.03 11.45 -13.82
C SER A 30 -9.41 10.82 -12.48
N ILE A 31 -9.45 9.48 -12.39
CA ILE A 31 -9.69 8.76 -11.13
C ILE A 31 -8.62 9.11 -10.11
N ALA A 32 -7.34 9.08 -10.51
CA ALA A 32 -6.22 9.38 -9.62
C ALA A 32 -6.23 10.85 -9.17
N MET A 33 -6.57 11.79 -10.05
CA MET A 33 -6.67 13.22 -9.71
C MET A 33 -7.74 13.51 -8.65
N ILE A 34 -8.73 12.64 -8.48
CA ILE A 34 -9.73 12.76 -7.42
C ILE A 34 -9.33 11.90 -6.22
N ALA A 35 -8.97 10.63 -6.43
CA ALA A 35 -8.70 9.69 -5.36
C ALA A 35 -7.48 10.09 -4.51
N VAL A 36 -6.41 10.63 -5.13
CA VAL A 36 -5.18 10.99 -4.41
C VAL A 36 -5.40 12.20 -3.49
N PRO A 37 -5.91 13.36 -3.94
CA PRO A 37 -6.16 14.48 -3.04
C PRO A 37 -7.17 14.15 -1.94
N VAL A 38 -8.28 13.46 -2.26
CA VAL A 38 -9.27 13.03 -1.28
C VAL A 38 -8.65 12.04 -0.27
N GLY A 39 -7.77 11.17 -0.73
CA GLY A 39 -6.99 10.29 0.14
C GLY A 39 -6.05 11.05 1.08
N ILE A 40 -5.38 12.10 0.61
CA ILE A 40 -4.54 12.95 1.47
C ILE A 40 -5.39 13.64 2.55
N VAL A 41 -6.55 14.18 2.17
CA VAL A 41 -7.51 14.77 3.12
C VAL A 41 -7.97 13.71 4.13
N GLY A 42 -8.32 12.52 3.67
CA GLY A 42 -8.72 11.41 4.54
C GLY A 42 -7.63 11.00 5.52
N ALA A 43 -6.39 10.91 5.05
CA ALA A 43 -5.25 10.60 5.90
C ALA A 43 -5.04 11.65 7.00
N ARG A 44 -5.24 12.93 6.66
CA ARG A 44 -5.15 14.02 7.63
C ARG A 44 -6.28 14.00 8.64
N LEU A 45 -7.51 13.81 8.19
CA LEU A 45 -8.69 13.73 9.07
C LEU A 45 -8.55 12.57 10.07
N TYR A 46 -8.10 11.41 9.60
CA TYR A 46 -7.84 10.27 10.48
C TYR A 46 -6.78 10.60 11.55
N HIS A 47 -5.66 11.20 11.14
CA HIS A 47 -4.62 11.59 12.09
C HIS A 47 -5.10 12.62 13.11
N VAL A 48 -5.85 13.63 12.68
CA VAL A 48 -6.44 14.62 13.59
C VAL A 48 -7.39 13.96 14.58
N ALA A 49 -8.21 13.01 14.13
CA ALA A 49 -9.15 12.30 14.99
C ALA A 49 -8.47 11.40 16.03
N THR A 50 -7.34 10.75 15.63
CA THR A 50 -6.61 9.84 16.53
C THR A 50 -5.65 10.54 17.48
N ASP A 51 -5.17 11.72 17.12
CA ASP A 51 -4.19 12.51 17.89
C ASP A 51 -4.73 13.90 18.26
N TRP A 52 -6.02 14.01 18.57
CA TRP A 52 -6.70 15.27 18.82
C TRP A 52 -5.99 16.18 19.82
N GLN A 53 -5.40 15.62 20.86
CA GLN A 53 -4.66 16.37 21.89
C GLN A 53 -3.53 17.26 21.34
N ARG A 54 -2.97 16.93 20.18
CA ARG A 54 -1.94 17.75 19.50
C ARG A 54 -2.53 18.99 18.81
N PHE A 55 -3.83 19.00 18.57
CA PHE A 55 -4.50 20.02 17.75
C PHE A 55 -5.40 20.95 18.56
N GLU A 56 -5.84 20.55 19.74
CA GLU A 56 -6.79 21.30 20.57
C GLU A 56 -6.33 22.73 20.88
N ASN A 57 -5.02 22.96 21.05
CA ASN A 57 -4.44 24.28 21.32
C ASN A 57 -3.94 25.00 20.05
N ASN A 58 -4.00 24.36 18.86
CA ASN A 58 -3.55 24.94 17.60
C ASN A 58 -4.33 24.36 16.42
N LEU A 59 -5.55 24.80 16.24
CA LEU A 59 -6.43 24.36 15.15
C LEU A 59 -5.85 24.66 13.75
N GLY A 60 -5.02 25.70 13.62
CA GLY A 60 -4.32 25.97 12.35
C GLY A 60 -3.34 24.88 11.92
N ALA A 61 -2.87 24.04 12.84
CA ALA A 61 -2.02 22.90 12.51
C ALA A 61 -2.79 21.80 11.75
N ILE A 62 -4.12 21.74 11.83
CA ILE A 62 -4.94 20.73 11.15
C ILE A 62 -4.72 20.73 9.64
N VAL A 63 -4.57 21.88 9.01
CA VAL A 63 -4.37 22.00 7.55
C VAL A 63 -2.92 21.87 7.11
N GLN A 64 -1.96 21.78 8.03
CA GLN A 64 -0.53 21.76 7.74
C GLN A 64 -0.05 20.34 7.39
N VAL A 65 -0.54 19.78 6.29
CA VAL A 65 -0.19 18.42 5.83
C VAL A 65 1.31 18.24 5.52
N TRP A 66 2.02 19.33 5.18
CA TRP A 66 3.47 19.34 4.90
C TRP A 66 4.35 19.14 6.14
N LYS A 67 3.80 19.27 7.33
CA LYS A 67 4.50 18.97 8.60
C LYS A 67 4.43 17.49 9.00
N GLY A 68 3.84 16.64 8.15
CA GLY A 68 3.64 15.23 8.44
C GLY A 68 2.33 14.98 9.22
N GLY A 69 2.21 13.78 9.80
CA GLY A 69 1.00 13.35 10.50
C GLY A 69 -0.13 13.03 9.52
N LEU A 70 0.04 11.92 8.80
CA LEU A 70 -0.93 11.37 7.86
C LEU A 70 -1.25 9.93 8.27
N GLY A 71 -2.51 9.66 8.61
CA GLY A 71 -2.94 8.32 8.97
C GLY A 71 -3.33 7.51 7.74
N ILE A 72 -2.60 6.44 7.47
CA ILE A 72 -2.76 5.62 6.25
C ILE A 72 -4.19 5.08 6.07
N TRP A 73 -4.87 4.74 7.16
CA TRP A 73 -6.22 4.16 7.13
C TRP A 73 -7.26 5.12 6.58
N GLY A 74 -7.20 6.39 6.99
CA GLY A 74 -8.07 7.44 6.45
C GLY A 74 -7.79 7.70 4.97
N GLY A 75 -6.52 7.65 4.57
CA GLY A 75 -6.12 7.78 3.18
C GLY A 75 -6.66 6.66 2.29
N ILE A 76 -6.51 5.41 2.73
CA ILE A 76 -7.05 4.25 2.01
C ILE A 76 -8.57 4.33 1.94
N ALA A 77 -9.26 4.60 3.04
CA ALA A 77 -10.71 4.63 3.08
C ALA A 77 -11.29 5.70 2.15
N LEU A 78 -10.93 6.96 2.34
CA LEU A 78 -11.52 8.05 1.54
C LEU A 78 -11.01 8.05 0.09
N GLY A 79 -9.75 7.72 -0.15
CA GLY A 79 -9.21 7.60 -1.50
C GLY A 79 -9.89 6.49 -2.31
N THR A 80 -10.14 5.32 -1.69
CA THR A 80 -10.86 4.22 -2.33
C THR A 80 -12.31 4.59 -2.60
N VAL A 81 -13.02 5.15 -1.62
CA VAL A 81 -14.42 5.59 -1.80
C VAL A 81 -14.53 6.59 -2.95
N ALA A 82 -13.68 7.61 -2.96
CA ALA A 82 -13.68 8.63 -4.01
C ALA A 82 -13.35 8.04 -5.39
N GLY A 83 -12.33 7.16 -5.48
CA GLY A 83 -11.94 6.51 -6.72
C GLY A 83 -13.04 5.60 -7.28
N VAL A 84 -13.66 4.78 -6.42
CA VAL A 84 -14.77 3.88 -6.81
C VAL A 84 -16.01 4.69 -7.20
N TRP A 85 -16.36 5.72 -6.45
CA TRP A 85 -17.49 6.59 -6.76
C TRP A 85 -17.32 7.24 -8.14
N PHE A 86 -16.13 7.79 -8.42
CA PHE A 86 -15.86 8.45 -9.68
C PHE A 86 -15.82 7.45 -10.85
N ALA A 87 -15.25 6.26 -10.66
CA ALA A 87 -15.25 5.20 -11.64
C ALA A 87 -16.70 4.78 -12.02
N LYS A 88 -17.57 4.61 -11.01
CA LYS A 88 -18.98 4.32 -11.23
C LYS A 88 -19.70 5.45 -11.99
N ARG A 89 -19.41 6.71 -11.69
CA ARG A 89 -19.95 7.86 -12.42
C ARG A 89 -19.55 7.89 -13.90
N LYS A 90 -18.37 7.35 -14.21
CA LYS A 90 -17.90 7.17 -15.58
C LYS A 90 -18.43 5.90 -16.26
N GLY A 91 -19.28 5.11 -15.60
CA GLY A 91 -19.79 3.85 -16.13
C GLY A 91 -18.76 2.72 -16.17
N LEU A 92 -17.63 2.86 -15.46
CA LEU A 92 -16.56 1.86 -15.43
C LEU A 92 -16.90 0.71 -14.50
N SER A 93 -16.59 -0.52 -14.91
CA SER A 93 -16.69 -1.70 -14.05
C SER A 93 -15.64 -1.64 -12.93
N VAL A 94 -16.08 -1.58 -11.67
CA VAL A 94 -15.19 -1.55 -10.51
C VAL A 94 -14.32 -2.82 -10.42
N GLY A 95 -14.88 -3.98 -10.71
CA GLY A 95 -14.12 -5.24 -10.70
C GLY A 95 -12.98 -5.25 -11.71
N LEU A 96 -13.25 -4.77 -12.94
CA LEU A 96 -12.22 -4.64 -13.98
C LEU A 96 -11.19 -3.57 -13.62
N LEU A 97 -11.62 -2.44 -13.04
CA LEU A 97 -10.73 -1.41 -12.54
C LEU A 97 -9.79 -1.99 -11.47
N LEU A 98 -10.30 -2.72 -10.48
CA LEU A 98 -9.49 -3.39 -9.46
C LEU A 98 -8.49 -4.37 -10.07
N THR A 99 -8.89 -5.12 -11.11
CA THR A 99 -7.97 -6.00 -11.86
C THR A 99 -6.83 -5.22 -12.53
N CYS A 100 -7.13 -4.04 -13.08
CA CYS A 100 -6.12 -3.19 -13.71
C CYS A 100 -5.16 -2.56 -12.69
N VAL A 101 -5.68 -2.15 -11.54
CA VAL A 101 -4.94 -1.48 -10.46
C VAL A 101 -4.10 -2.47 -9.64
N ALA A 102 -4.50 -3.73 -9.54
CA ALA A 102 -3.85 -4.74 -8.70
C ALA A 102 -2.31 -4.80 -8.83
N PRO A 103 -1.67 -4.85 -10.01
CA PRO A 103 -0.21 -4.82 -10.12
C PRO A 103 0.38 -3.40 -10.03
N ALA A 104 -0.43 -2.36 -10.22
CA ALA A 104 0.04 -0.97 -10.18
C ALA A 104 0.29 -0.48 -8.74
N LEU A 105 -0.49 -0.97 -7.78
CA LEU A 105 -0.31 -0.63 -6.36
C LEU A 105 1.04 -1.09 -5.80
N PRO A 106 1.44 -2.36 -5.95
CA PRO A 106 2.75 -2.79 -5.46
C PRO A 106 3.90 -2.11 -6.22
N LEU A 107 3.73 -1.69 -7.48
CA LEU A 107 4.70 -0.85 -8.16
C LEU A 107 4.87 0.51 -7.45
N ALA A 108 3.76 1.18 -7.12
CA ALA A 108 3.80 2.44 -6.37
C ALA A 108 4.45 2.26 -4.99
N GLN A 109 4.13 1.16 -4.30
CA GLN A 109 4.71 0.82 -3.01
C GLN A 109 6.22 0.58 -3.12
N ALA A 110 6.68 -0.19 -4.11
CA ALA A 110 8.10 -0.44 -4.35
C ALA A 110 8.89 0.86 -4.54
N ILE A 111 8.37 1.79 -5.35
CA ILE A 111 8.99 3.10 -5.57
C ILE A 111 8.91 3.97 -4.32
N GLY A 112 7.76 3.97 -3.64
CA GLY A 112 7.51 4.80 -2.46
C GLY A 112 8.44 4.47 -1.29
N ARG A 113 8.83 3.18 -1.12
CA ARG A 113 9.73 2.73 -0.05
C ARG A 113 11.12 3.37 -0.09
N TRP A 114 11.58 3.80 -1.23
CA TRP A 114 12.82 4.57 -1.32
C TRP A 114 12.73 5.93 -0.61
N GLY A 115 11.53 6.46 -0.39
CA GLY A 115 11.33 7.63 0.46
C GLY A 115 11.80 7.39 1.89
N ASN A 116 11.59 6.20 2.44
CA ASN A 116 12.03 5.85 3.80
C ASN A 116 13.56 5.82 3.93
N TRP A 117 14.27 5.44 2.87
CA TRP A 117 15.73 5.52 2.83
C TRP A 117 16.23 6.97 2.91
N PHE A 118 15.64 7.87 2.11
CA PHE A 118 16.00 9.29 2.14
C PHE A 118 15.67 9.94 3.49
N ASN A 119 14.57 9.55 4.12
CA ASN A 119 14.15 10.06 5.42
C ASN A 119 14.86 9.36 6.58
N GLN A 120 15.62 8.29 6.34
CA GLN A 120 16.23 7.44 7.37
C GLN A 120 15.23 6.97 8.43
N GLU A 121 14.09 6.47 7.99
CA GLU A 121 12.98 6.05 8.86
C GLU A 121 12.56 4.59 8.60
N LEU A 122 11.84 4.00 9.55
CA LEU A 122 11.21 2.67 9.45
C LEU A 122 12.22 1.52 9.20
N PHE A 123 13.47 1.66 9.58
CA PHE A 123 14.47 0.60 9.51
C PHE A 123 14.20 -0.50 10.55
N GLY A 124 14.83 -1.67 10.36
CA GLY A 124 14.62 -2.84 11.20
C GLY A 124 15.63 -2.95 12.36
N ARG A 125 15.63 -4.09 13.02
CA ARG A 125 16.56 -4.40 14.12
C ARG A 125 18.01 -4.26 13.69
N PRO A 126 18.95 -4.07 14.64
CA PRO A 126 20.38 -4.12 14.36
C PRO A 126 20.79 -5.41 13.66
N THR A 127 21.71 -5.31 12.72
CA THR A 127 22.24 -6.46 11.97
C THR A 127 23.65 -6.19 11.47
N THR A 128 24.43 -7.24 11.31
CA THR A 128 25.80 -7.22 10.73
C THR A 128 25.84 -7.79 9.31
N LEU A 129 24.68 -7.95 8.67
CA LEU A 129 24.64 -8.49 7.30
C LEU A 129 25.37 -7.57 6.30
N PRO A 130 25.95 -8.11 5.22
CA PRO A 130 26.72 -7.31 4.26
C PRO A 130 25.96 -6.14 3.61
N TRP A 131 24.65 -6.20 3.61
CA TRP A 131 23.73 -5.15 3.07
C TRP A 131 23.04 -4.35 4.15
N ALA A 132 23.57 -4.35 5.37
CA ALA A 132 23.03 -3.57 6.46
C ALA A 132 23.08 -2.06 6.16
N LEU A 133 22.08 -1.34 6.64
CA LEU A 133 21.96 0.11 6.47
C LEU A 133 22.56 0.81 7.67
N GLU A 134 23.50 1.70 7.43
CA GLU A 134 23.94 2.68 8.41
C GLU A 134 23.07 3.95 8.31
N VAL A 135 22.57 4.43 9.44
CA VAL A 135 21.83 5.69 9.54
C VAL A 135 22.69 6.75 10.22
N SER A 136 22.28 8.02 10.10
CA SER A 136 23.02 9.10 10.77
C SER A 136 23.12 8.88 12.28
N ALA A 137 24.20 9.40 12.89
CA ALA A 137 24.42 9.28 14.34
C ALA A 137 23.26 9.84 15.17
N SER A 138 22.60 10.90 14.69
CA SER A 138 21.41 11.49 15.31
C SER A 138 20.20 10.56 15.22
N THR A 139 19.98 9.90 14.09
CA THR A 139 18.89 8.95 13.88
C THR A 139 19.09 7.69 14.73
N ALA A 140 20.32 7.13 14.76
CA ALA A 140 20.63 5.98 15.61
C ALA A 140 20.39 6.30 17.09
N LYS A 141 20.86 7.46 17.57
CA LYS A 141 20.65 7.91 18.95
C LYS A 141 19.17 8.11 19.29
N ALA A 142 18.38 8.69 18.37
CA ALA A 142 16.94 8.85 18.56
C ALA A 142 16.21 7.52 18.67
N ALA A 143 16.71 6.47 18.01
CA ALA A 143 16.20 5.10 18.11
C ALA A 143 16.78 4.31 19.31
N GLY A 144 17.61 4.92 20.17
CA GLY A 144 18.19 4.28 21.36
C GLY A 144 19.45 3.46 21.11
N TYR A 145 20.16 3.66 19.97
CA TYR A 145 21.35 2.91 19.59
C TYR A 145 22.60 3.80 19.48
N ALA A 146 23.76 3.17 19.56
CA ALA A 146 25.04 3.87 19.38
C ALA A 146 25.24 4.33 17.92
N ALA A 147 26.02 5.39 17.72
CA ALA A 147 26.47 5.79 16.40
C ALA A 147 27.26 4.65 15.72
N GLY A 148 27.08 4.49 14.41
CA GLY A 148 27.70 3.39 13.64
C GLY A 148 26.96 2.05 13.74
N THR A 149 25.86 1.96 14.52
CA THR A 149 25.00 0.76 14.48
C THR A 149 24.37 0.62 13.11
N THR A 150 24.42 -0.59 12.57
CA THR A 150 23.82 -0.94 11.27
C THR A 150 22.53 -1.72 11.46
N PHE A 151 21.57 -1.52 10.56
CA PHE A 151 20.19 -2.00 10.70
C PHE A 151 19.72 -2.75 9.46
N HIS A 152 18.69 -3.59 9.61
CA HIS A 152 18.00 -4.19 8.47
C HIS A 152 17.36 -3.11 7.60
N PRO A 153 17.68 -3.04 6.28
CA PRO A 153 17.10 -2.08 5.35
C PRO A 153 15.68 -2.53 4.93
N THR A 154 14.71 -2.35 5.81
CA THR A 154 13.32 -2.79 5.58
C THR A 154 12.72 -2.15 4.34
N PHE A 155 13.10 -0.90 4.02
CA PHE A 155 12.71 -0.25 2.79
C PHE A 155 13.10 -1.04 1.53
N LEU A 156 14.30 -1.61 1.52
CA LEU A 156 14.81 -2.42 0.41
C LEU A 156 14.04 -3.75 0.31
N TYR A 157 13.83 -4.41 1.45
CA TYR A 157 13.06 -5.67 1.48
C TYR A 157 11.64 -5.45 0.99
N GLU A 158 10.96 -4.39 1.44
CA GLU A 158 9.62 -4.04 0.98
C GLU A 158 9.60 -3.62 -0.49
N SER A 159 10.61 -2.87 -0.95
CA SER A 159 10.72 -2.47 -2.36
C SER A 159 10.86 -3.68 -3.28
N VAL A 160 11.78 -4.60 -2.95
CA VAL A 160 12.02 -5.83 -3.74
C VAL A 160 10.79 -6.73 -3.74
N ALA A 161 10.17 -6.96 -2.57
CA ALA A 161 8.99 -7.81 -2.48
C ALA A 161 7.78 -7.22 -3.22
N CYS A 162 7.54 -5.91 -3.09
CA CYS A 162 6.48 -5.24 -3.85
C CYS A 162 6.76 -5.25 -5.36
N GLY A 163 8.01 -5.06 -5.79
CA GLY A 163 8.41 -5.19 -7.19
C GLY A 163 8.18 -6.60 -7.73
N ALA A 164 8.60 -7.62 -6.98
CA ALA A 164 8.38 -9.02 -7.32
C ALA A 164 6.87 -9.35 -7.37
N LEU A 165 6.08 -8.86 -6.42
CA LEU A 165 4.62 -9.02 -6.41
C LEU A 165 3.98 -8.37 -7.64
N CYS A 166 4.41 -7.17 -8.04
CA CYS A 166 3.93 -6.51 -9.26
C CYS A 166 4.16 -7.41 -10.49
N VAL A 167 5.38 -7.90 -10.64
CA VAL A 167 5.76 -8.79 -11.76
C VAL A 167 4.95 -10.08 -11.71
N ALA A 168 4.85 -10.72 -10.55
CA ALA A 168 4.09 -11.96 -10.38
C ALA A 168 2.61 -11.78 -10.75
N LEU A 169 1.97 -10.67 -10.34
CA LEU A 169 0.58 -10.36 -10.67
C LEU A 169 0.39 -10.13 -12.18
N ILE A 170 1.34 -9.47 -12.85
CA ILE A 170 1.30 -9.30 -14.31
C ILE A 170 1.40 -10.65 -15.04
N PHE A 171 2.26 -11.54 -14.58
CA PHE A 171 2.40 -12.88 -15.17
C PHE A 171 1.18 -13.75 -14.88
N LEU A 172 0.67 -13.73 -13.65
CA LEU A 172 -0.53 -14.47 -13.25
C LEU A 172 -1.73 -14.07 -14.10
N ASP A 173 -1.92 -12.77 -14.28
CA ASP A 173 -3.01 -12.20 -15.08
C ASP A 173 -2.96 -12.57 -16.57
N LYS A 174 -1.75 -12.81 -17.11
CA LYS A 174 -1.57 -13.27 -18.49
C LYS A 174 -1.82 -14.76 -18.69
N LYS A 175 -1.54 -15.56 -17.65
CA LYS A 175 -1.59 -17.02 -17.75
C LYS A 175 -2.91 -17.63 -17.29
N VAL A 176 -3.62 -16.97 -16.38
CA VAL A 176 -4.80 -17.51 -15.74
C VAL A 176 -5.99 -16.58 -16.00
N PRO A 177 -7.01 -17.02 -16.75
CA PRO A 177 -8.28 -16.29 -16.84
C PRO A 177 -8.88 -16.17 -15.43
N MET A 178 -9.29 -14.96 -15.08
CA MET A 178 -9.84 -14.67 -13.76
C MET A 178 -11.03 -13.72 -13.86
N ARG A 179 -12.01 -13.91 -12.97
CA ARG A 179 -13.11 -12.95 -12.81
C ARG A 179 -12.59 -11.56 -12.45
N PRO A 180 -13.32 -10.50 -12.87
CA PRO A 180 -13.01 -9.12 -12.51
C PRO A 180 -12.87 -8.94 -10.99
N GLY A 181 -11.75 -8.35 -10.55
CA GLY A 181 -11.43 -8.10 -9.16
C GLY A 181 -10.64 -9.22 -8.44
N ARG A 182 -10.63 -10.46 -8.95
CA ARG A 182 -9.92 -11.57 -8.29
C ARG A 182 -8.40 -11.34 -8.21
N LEU A 183 -7.81 -10.73 -9.22
CA LEU A 183 -6.38 -10.36 -9.20
C LEU A 183 -6.06 -9.40 -8.04
N PHE A 184 -6.99 -8.55 -7.65
CA PHE A 184 -6.84 -7.66 -6.50
C PHE A 184 -6.77 -8.44 -5.18
N CYS A 185 -7.50 -9.55 -5.04
CA CYS A 185 -7.38 -10.43 -3.89
C CYS A 185 -6.01 -11.10 -3.81
N PHE A 186 -5.40 -11.46 -4.95
CA PHE A 186 -4.02 -11.96 -4.97
C PHE A 186 -3.00 -10.87 -4.57
N TYR A 187 -3.22 -9.62 -4.99
CA TYR A 187 -2.41 -8.50 -4.52
C TYR A 187 -2.50 -8.34 -3.01
N THR A 188 -3.72 -8.27 -2.46
CA THR A 188 -3.91 -8.06 -1.01
C THR A 188 -3.35 -9.21 -0.20
N ALA A 189 -3.53 -10.47 -0.62
CA ALA A 189 -2.95 -11.63 0.02
C ALA A 189 -1.41 -11.59 0.00
N GLY A 190 -0.80 -11.38 -1.17
CA GLY A 190 0.66 -11.34 -1.30
C GLY A 190 1.29 -10.19 -0.50
N TYR A 191 0.69 -9.00 -0.56
CA TYR A 191 1.18 -7.85 0.19
C TYR A 191 1.08 -8.05 1.71
N THR A 192 -0.07 -8.51 2.22
CA THR A 192 -0.26 -8.68 3.67
C THR A 192 0.55 -9.82 4.24
N LEU A 193 0.75 -10.90 3.48
CA LEU A 193 1.65 -12.00 3.88
C LEU A 193 3.06 -11.45 4.12
N PHE A 194 3.60 -10.74 3.16
CA PHE A 194 4.93 -10.16 3.26
C PHE A 194 4.99 -9.08 4.36
N ARG A 195 3.96 -8.22 4.46
CA ARG A 195 3.88 -7.16 5.45
C ARG A 195 3.93 -7.70 6.88
N PHE A 196 3.31 -8.85 7.14
CA PHE A 196 3.36 -9.51 8.44
C PHE A 196 4.80 -9.76 8.91
N PHE A 197 5.66 -10.28 8.04
CA PHE A 197 7.06 -10.57 8.38
C PHE A 197 7.88 -9.30 8.56
N ILE A 198 7.73 -8.34 7.67
CA ILE A 198 8.47 -7.07 7.76
C ILE A 198 8.12 -6.30 9.02
N GLU A 199 6.84 -6.26 9.39
CA GLU A 199 6.41 -5.58 10.62
C GLU A 199 7.06 -6.19 11.85
N GLY A 200 7.33 -7.50 11.86
CA GLY A 200 8.05 -8.19 12.94
C GLY A 200 9.53 -7.85 13.06
N ILE A 201 10.16 -7.29 12.01
CA ILE A 201 11.58 -6.89 12.02
C ILE A 201 11.74 -5.41 12.44
N ARG A 202 10.72 -4.57 12.26
CA ARG A 202 10.76 -3.13 12.51
C ARG A 202 10.90 -2.81 13.99
N ILE A 203 11.56 -1.68 14.29
CA ILE A 203 11.84 -1.22 15.66
C ILE A 203 11.11 0.06 16.05
N ASP A 204 10.44 0.72 15.09
CA ASP A 204 9.62 1.90 15.40
C ASP A 204 8.50 1.58 16.39
N GLU A 205 8.05 2.59 17.13
CA GLU A 205 6.97 2.43 18.11
C GLU A 205 5.69 1.91 17.47
N ALA A 206 5.07 0.92 18.10
CA ALA A 206 3.80 0.35 17.66
C ALA A 206 2.99 -0.18 18.84
N HIS A 207 1.68 -0.11 18.73
CA HIS A 207 0.78 -0.75 19.68
C HIS A 207 0.88 -2.27 19.57
N LEU A 208 1.18 -2.92 20.70
CA LEU A 208 1.24 -4.37 20.82
C LEU A 208 -0.08 -4.91 21.40
N VAL A 209 -0.61 -5.93 20.77
CA VAL A 209 -1.79 -6.68 21.22
C VAL A 209 -1.44 -8.16 21.17
N GLY A 210 -1.45 -8.85 22.34
CA GLY A 210 -1.12 -10.28 22.39
C GLY A 210 0.30 -10.61 21.87
N GLY A 211 1.28 -9.72 22.04
CA GLY A 211 2.67 -9.91 21.59
C GLY A 211 2.92 -9.60 20.11
N LEU A 212 1.88 -9.30 19.32
CA LEU A 212 2.00 -8.88 17.94
C LEU A 212 1.67 -7.38 17.79
N ARG A 213 2.31 -6.72 16.82
CA ARG A 213 1.98 -5.34 16.45
C ARG A 213 0.60 -5.30 15.79
N LEU A 214 -0.16 -4.22 15.99
CA LEU A 214 -1.50 -4.07 15.41
C LEU A 214 -1.52 -4.33 13.90
N ASN A 215 -0.51 -3.85 13.17
CA ASN A 215 -0.40 -4.07 11.74
C ASN A 215 -0.20 -5.55 11.35
N GLN A 216 0.35 -6.37 12.23
CA GLN A 216 0.46 -7.82 12.01
C GLN A 216 -0.93 -8.49 12.12
N TRP A 217 -1.74 -8.09 13.09
CA TRP A 217 -3.13 -8.55 13.21
C TRP A 217 -3.97 -8.18 11.98
N VAL A 218 -3.86 -6.93 11.56
CA VAL A 218 -4.55 -6.46 10.33
C VAL A 218 -4.08 -7.28 9.12
N SER A 219 -2.78 -7.53 9.01
CA SER A 219 -2.23 -8.34 7.92
C SER A 219 -2.79 -9.75 7.91
N LEU A 220 -2.92 -10.41 9.07
CA LEU A 220 -3.52 -11.75 9.19
C LEU A 220 -4.98 -11.77 8.77
N VAL A 221 -5.78 -10.81 9.27
CA VAL A 221 -7.22 -10.72 8.95
C VAL A 221 -7.42 -10.47 7.46
N VAL A 222 -6.71 -9.50 6.88
CA VAL A 222 -6.83 -9.18 5.44
C VAL A 222 -6.31 -10.31 4.58
N PHE A 223 -5.24 -10.99 4.97
CA PHE A 223 -4.74 -12.19 4.29
C PHE A 223 -5.80 -13.29 4.27
N GLY A 224 -6.36 -13.64 5.42
CA GLY A 224 -7.40 -14.66 5.54
C GLY A 224 -8.62 -14.34 4.69
N ALA A 225 -9.13 -13.11 4.77
CA ALA A 225 -10.25 -12.64 3.95
C ALA A 225 -9.93 -12.72 2.45
N SER A 226 -8.72 -12.33 2.04
CA SER A 226 -8.29 -12.38 0.65
C SER A 226 -8.23 -13.83 0.13
N VAL A 227 -7.69 -14.76 0.92
CA VAL A 227 -7.62 -16.17 0.57
C VAL A 227 -9.03 -16.78 0.45
N LEU A 228 -9.92 -16.47 1.39
CA LEU A 228 -11.32 -16.94 1.32
C LEU A 228 -12.01 -16.44 0.05
N LEU A 229 -11.82 -15.16 -0.32
CA LEU A 229 -12.39 -14.60 -1.55
C LEU A 229 -11.77 -15.26 -2.81
N ILE A 230 -10.48 -15.57 -2.82
CA ILE A 230 -9.83 -16.28 -3.92
C ILE A 230 -10.45 -17.69 -4.09
N ILE A 231 -10.68 -18.41 -2.99
CA ILE A 231 -11.27 -19.75 -3.02
C ILE A 231 -12.73 -19.68 -3.48
N ALA A 232 -13.53 -18.79 -2.87
CA ALA A 232 -14.94 -18.63 -3.21
C ALA A 232 -15.16 -18.28 -4.69
N THR A 233 -14.36 -17.35 -5.22
CA THR A 233 -14.45 -16.96 -6.64
C THR A 233 -13.96 -18.06 -7.59
N ARG A 234 -13.09 -18.96 -7.16
CA ARG A 234 -12.65 -20.11 -7.97
C ARG A 234 -13.78 -21.14 -8.16
N GLN A 235 -14.52 -21.43 -7.11
CA GLN A 235 -15.62 -22.41 -7.18
C GLN A 235 -16.70 -21.94 -8.16
N GLN A 236 -17.00 -20.65 -8.21
CA GLN A 236 -17.96 -20.09 -9.16
C GLN A 236 -17.49 -20.18 -10.63
N ASP A 237 -16.17 -20.00 -10.88
CA ASP A 237 -15.62 -20.17 -12.24
C ASP A 237 -15.75 -21.62 -12.73
N LEU A 238 -15.60 -22.62 -11.84
CA LEU A 238 -15.75 -24.02 -12.18
C LEU A 238 -17.20 -24.42 -12.45
N GLN A 239 -18.15 -23.85 -11.74
CA GLN A 239 -19.60 -24.10 -11.96
C GLN A 239 -20.06 -23.54 -13.32
N GLU A 240 -19.69 -22.30 -13.67
CA GLU A 240 -20.04 -21.69 -14.95
C GLU A 240 -19.38 -22.36 -16.17
N SER A 241 -18.31 -23.12 -15.98
CA SER A 241 -17.65 -23.88 -17.05
C SER A 241 -18.23 -25.28 -17.23
N SER A 242 -19.11 -25.72 -16.33
CA SER A 242 -19.79 -27.04 -16.37
C SER A 242 -21.24 -26.98 -16.88
N ASP A 243 -21.80 -25.77 -16.98
CA ASP A 243 -23.11 -25.49 -17.59
C ASP A 243 -22.93 -25.02 -19.03
#